data_7d4c510b1072def369baa38c24e32b75
#
_entry.id   7d4c510b1072def369baa38c24e32b75
#
_cell.length_a   1.000
_cell.length_b   1.000
_cell.length_c   1.000
_cell.angle_alpha   90.00
_cell.angle_beta   90.00
_cell.angle_gamma   90.00
#
_symmetry.space_group_name_H-M   'P 1'
#
loop_
_entity.id
_entity.type
_entity.pdbx_description
1 polymer ?
#
loop_
_entity_poly.entity_id
_entity_poly.type
_entity_poly.pdbx_seq_one_letter_code
_entity_poly.pdbx_strand_id
1 'polypeptide(L)'
;MKKTIKLLALTIMTMVLMTSSNKHFTIFMIGDSTMANKDIKKGDERGWGMALQGFFTENVTVDNHALNGRSSRSFIREGHWQKVIDAIKPGDYLVIQFGHNDEKGKTGDKRHTDPGTTFTDNYRMFCRAAMAKGATPIIMNAVVRRNFYSLPDNSVDDESLRNAISKSSVELVNSDTLIDTHGLYVRTPVNVARELRVPYVDANKITKDLENGMGVEKSRLLHMISAVKNGKDNTHYTIYGAHVVAGLLVDAMAEACPELKPYVRHYDYIVSAKGFGNYLTLQAAVDAVPDGAEAVISVIDGEWEKPQIPANKKIKIEKYSSVTIKK
;
A
#
# COMPACT_ATOMS: atom_id res chain seq x y z
N MET A 1 40.60 -30.47 -12.13
CA MET A 1 40.45 -29.01 -12.19
C MET A 1 39.00 -28.53 -12.52
N LYS A 2 38.30 -29.05 -13.55
CA LYS A 2 36.92 -28.58 -13.89
C LYS A 2 35.83 -28.86 -12.83
N LYS A 3 35.94 -29.97 -12.03
CA LYS A 3 34.99 -30.27 -10.94
C LYS A 3 35.16 -29.37 -9.70
N THR A 4 36.39 -28.98 -9.39
CA THR A 4 36.71 -28.11 -8.25
C THR A 4 36.24 -26.66 -8.50
N ILE A 5 36.33 -26.20 -9.74
CA ILE A 5 35.86 -24.83 -10.14
C ILE A 5 34.32 -24.75 -10.07
N LYS A 6 33.60 -25.83 -10.48
CA LYS A 6 32.12 -25.84 -10.37
C LYS A 6 31.64 -25.86 -8.91
N LEU A 7 32.36 -26.55 -8.03
CA LEU A 7 32.03 -26.59 -6.60
C LEU A 7 32.29 -25.22 -5.94
N LEU A 8 33.40 -24.57 -6.31
CA LEU A 8 33.73 -23.24 -5.80
C LEU A 8 32.73 -22.18 -6.28
N ALA A 9 32.29 -22.23 -7.54
CA ALA A 9 31.26 -21.32 -8.08
C ALA A 9 29.90 -21.55 -7.42
N LEU A 10 29.52 -22.78 -7.11
CA LEU A 10 28.27 -23.10 -6.41
C LEU A 10 28.31 -22.66 -4.95
N THR A 11 29.47 -22.79 -4.26
CA THR A 11 29.65 -22.33 -2.88
C THR A 11 29.66 -20.81 -2.78
N ILE A 12 30.22 -20.11 -3.76
CA ILE A 12 30.19 -18.64 -3.82
C ILE A 12 28.79 -18.16 -4.12
N MET A 13 28.04 -18.82 -5.00
CA MET A 13 26.65 -18.47 -5.32
C MET A 13 25.70 -18.70 -4.14
N THR A 14 25.91 -19.78 -3.35
CA THR A 14 25.15 -20.01 -2.11
C THR A 14 25.56 -19.06 -0.98
N MET A 15 26.83 -18.65 -0.88
CA MET A 15 27.26 -17.62 0.09
C MET A 15 26.70 -16.24 -0.23
N VAL A 16 26.59 -15.85 -1.51
CA VAL A 16 26.00 -14.57 -1.92
C VAL A 16 24.50 -14.52 -1.58
N LEU A 17 23.79 -15.66 -1.66
CA LEU A 17 22.39 -15.75 -1.29
C LEU A 17 22.15 -15.72 0.23
N MET A 18 23.12 -16.15 1.06
CA MET A 18 22.97 -16.13 2.52
C MET A 18 23.34 -14.79 3.18
N THR A 19 24.05 -13.90 2.52
CA THR A 19 24.43 -12.58 3.09
C THR A 19 23.38 -11.49 2.88
N SER A 20 22.32 -11.75 2.10
CA SER A 20 21.27 -10.75 1.78
C SER A 20 20.26 -10.51 2.92
N SER A 21 20.08 -11.42 3.87
CA SER A 21 19.00 -11.36 4.85
C SER A 21 19.20 -10.38 6.02
N ASN A 22 20.38 -9.75 6.12
CA ASN A 22 20.71 -8.83 7.23
C ASN A 22 20.91 -7.37 6.79
N LYS A 23 20.60 -7.03 5.53
CA LYS A 23 20.72 -5.65 5.07
C LYS A 23 19.53 -4.83 5.57
N HIS A 24 19.82 -3.75 6.28
CA HIS A 24 18.82 -2.73 6.62
C HIS A 24 18.68 -1.73 5.49
N PHE A 25 17.44 -1.40 5.12
CA PHE A 25 17.12 -0.38 4.13
C PHE A 25 15.74 0.21 4.42
N THR A 26 15.45 1.35 3.80
CA THR A 26 14.18 2.03 3.93
C THR A 26 13.38 1.92 2.63
N ILE A 27 12.08 1.68 2.76
CA ILE A 27 11.10 1.83 1.69
C ILE A 27 10.39 3.16 1.93
N PHE A 28 10.80 4.19 1.20
CA PHE A 28 10.10 5.46 1.16
C PHE A 28 8.84 5.32 0.31
N MET A 29 7.75 5.93 0.74
CA MET A 29 6.49 5.88 0.02
C MET A 29 5.96 7.28 -0.21
N ILE A 30 5.60 7.59 -1.46
CA ILE A 30 4.95 8.85 -1.83
C ILE A 30 3.63 8.58 -2.55
N GLY A 31 2.59 9.30 -2.16
CA GLY A 31 1.25 9.04 -2.67
C GLY A 31 0.19 9.93 -2.03
N ASP A 32 -1.05 9.50 -2.22
CA ASP A 32 -2.24 10.20 -1.76
C ASP A 32 -2.89 9.56 -0.51
N SER A 33 -4.17 9.87 -0.27
CA SER A 33 -4.92 9.43 0.91
C SER A 33 -5.13 7.92 1.00
N THR A 34 -5.11 7.20 -0.11
CA THR A 34 -5.30 5.74 -0.12
C THR A 34 -4.09 4.98 0.43
N MET A 35 -2.91 5.62 0.37
CA MET A 35 -1.66 5.10 0.91
C MET A 35 -1.30 5.71 2.28
N ALA A 36 -1.77 6.92 2.59
CA ALA A 36 -1.29 7.75 3.71
C ALA A 36 -1.52 7.13 5.10
N ASN A 37 -0.61 7.45 6.03
CA ASN A 37 -0.82 7.19 7.45
C ASN A 37 -2.02 8.00 7.96
N LYS A 38 -2.81 7.39 8.85
CA LYS A 38 -3.99 8.01 9.46
C LYS A 38 -3.81 8.15 10.96
N ASP A 39 -4.51 9.12 11.53
CA ASP A 39 -4.58 9.29 12.98
C ASP A 39 -5.51 8.21 13.57
N ILE A 40 -4.94 7.23 14.27
CA ILE A 40 -5.65 6.10 14.86
C ILE A 40 -6.70 6.52 15.91
N LYS A 41 -6.59 7.76 16.44
CA LYS A 41 -7.55 8.31 17.41
C LYS A 41 -8.84 8.82 16.75
N LYS A 42 -8.83 8.99 15.41
CA LYS A 42 -9.97 9.52 14.65
C LYS A 42 -10.87 8.45 14.06
N GLY A 43 -10.49 7.17 14.17
CA GLY A 43 -11.30 6.04 13.70
C GLY A 43 -10.50 4.96 12.99
N ASP A 44 -11.22 4.15 12.22
CA ASP A 44 -10.71 2.92 11.60
C ASP A 44 -10.17 3.11 10.19
N GLU A 45 -10.19 4.34 9.67
CA GLU A 45 -9.59 4.62 8.36
C GLU A 45 -8.08 4.38 8.39
N ARG A 46 -7.58 3.62 7.41
CA ARG A 46 -6.15 3.39 7.19
C ARG A 46 -5.81 3.52 5.71
N GLY A 47 -4.64 4.04 5.39
CA GLY A 47 -4.07 3.86 4.07
C GLY A 47 -3.37 2.50 3.98
N TRP A 48 -3.39 1.87 2.81
CA TRP A 48 -2.71 0.58 2.63
C TRP A 48 -1.19 0.68 2.93
N GLY A 49 -0.57 1.83 2.63
CA GLY A 49 0.83 2.07 2.95
C GLY A 49 1.12 2.13 4.45
N MET A 50 0.12 2.48 5.28
CA MET A 50 0.25 2.44 6.73
C MET A 50 0.38 1.01 7.25
N ALA A 51 -0.32 0.05 6.63
CA ALA A 51 -0.26 -1.36 7.01
C ALA A 51 1.00 -2.07 6.50
N LEU A 52 1.73 -1.48 5.54
CA LEU A 52 2.81 -2.16 4.83
C LEU A 52 3.98 -2.59 5.74
N GLN A 53 4.28 -1.83 6.80
CA GLN A 53 5.34 -2.20 7.76
C GLN A 53 5.10 -3.59 8.38
N GLY A 54 3.85 -3.96 8.61
CA GLY A 54 3.47 -5.25 9.20
C GLY A 54 3.82 -6.47 8.33
N PHE A 55 4.08 -6.27 7.06
CA PHE A 55 4.41 -7.32 6.10
C PHE A 55 5.92 -7.49 5.84
N PHE A 56 6.76 -6.79 6.59
CA PHE A 56 8.21 -6.94 6.46
C PHE A 56 8.86 -7.45 7.75
N THR A 57 10.11 -7.87 7.66
CA THR A 57 10.96 -8.10 8.82
C THR A 57 11.42 -6.76 9.41
N GLU A 58 11.96 -6.78 10.64
CA GLU A 58 12.51 -5.59 11.30
C GLU A 58 13.70 -4.94 10.58
N ASN A 59 14.27 -5.61 9.58
CA ASN A 59 15.35 -5.08 8.75
C ASN A 59 14.87 -4.06 7.71
N VAL A 60 13.56 -3.97 7.50
CA VAL A 60 12.95 -3.00 6.58
C VAL A 60 12.21 -1.95 7.37
N THR A 61 12.54 -0.68 7.11
CA THR A 61 11.78 0.45 7.61
C THR A 61 10.87 0.96 6.50
N VAL A 62 9.56 1.05 6.76
CA VAL A 62 8.62 1.72 5.85
C VAL A 62 8.45 3.17 6.31
N ASP A 63 8.94 4.11 5.50
CA ASP A 63 8.81 5.56 5.74
C ASP A 63 7.77 6.15 4.78
N ASN A 64 6.53 6.23 5.27
CA ASN A 64 5.37 6.60 4.46
C ASN A 64 5.10 8.11 4.52
N HIS A 65 5.48 8.82 3.47
CA HIS A 65 5.26 10.25 3.25
C HIS A 65 3.99 10.57 2.46
N ALA A 66 3.16 9.59 2.11
CA ALA A 66 1.90 9.83 1.42
C ALA A 66 0.98 10.74 2.24
N LEU A 67 0.24 11.64 1.56
CA LEU A 67 -0.56 12.66 2.22
C LEU A 67 -1.98 12.76 1.64
N ASN A 68 -2.95 12.92 2.54
CA ASN A 68 -4.35 13.09 2.16
C ASN A 68 -4.54 14.25 1.20
N GLY A 69 -5.26 14.01 0.09
CA GLY A 69 -5.67 15.03 -0.87
C GLY A 69 -4.55 15.53 -1.78
N ARG A 70 -3.34 14.93 -1.74
CA ARG A 70 -2.23 15.36 -2.60
C ARG A 70 -2.24 14.61 -3.91
N SER A 71 -2.07 15.35 -4.99
CA SER A 71 -1.68 14.87 -6.32
C SER A 71 -0.16 14.86 -6.42
N SER A 72 0.39 14.23 -7.46
CA SER A 72 1.83 14.31 -7.75
C SER A 72 2.32 15.75 -7.84
N ARG A 73 1.52 16.64 -8.50
CA ARG A 73 1.81 18.06 -8.64
C ARG A 73 1.83 18.80 -7.30
N SER A 74 0.77 18.66 -6.48
CA SER A 74 0.70 19.37 -5.20
C SER A 74 1.75 18.86 -4.21
N PHE A 75 2.06 17.57 -4.24
CA PHE A 75 3.11 16.98 -3.42
C PHE A 75 4.49 17.60 -3.71
N ILE A 76 4.79 17.86 -4.99
CA ILE A 76 6.02 18.57 -5.40
C ILE A 76 5.97 20.04 -4.95
N ARG A 77 4.90 20.76 -5.29
CA ARG A 77 4.79 22.21 -5.09
C ARG A 77 4.77 22.62 -3.62
N GLU A 78 4.27 21.77 -2.74
CA GLU A 78 4.22 22.00 -1.29
C GLU A 78 5.53 21.59 -0.59
N GLY A 79 6.55 21.15 -1.33
CA GLY A 79 7.87 20.80 -0.80
C GLY A 79 7.95 19.44 -0.11
N HIS A 80 6.89 18.60 -0.21
CA HIS A 80 6.89 17.27 0.39
C HIS A 80 7.90 16.34 -0.28
N TRP A 81 8.03 16.43 -1.60
CA TRP A 81 9.02 15.68 -2.36
C TRP A 81 10.46 15.94 -1.93
N GLN A 82 10.80 17.21 -1.66
CA GLN A 82 12.16 17.56 -1.26
C GLN A 82 12.59 16.85 0.02
N LYS A 83 11.68 16.72 0.99
CA LYS A 83 11.97 16.00 2.26
C LYS A 83 12.31 14.54 2.02
N VAL A 84 11.61 13.89 1.07
CA VAL A 84 11.82 12.48 0.74
C VAL A 84 13.16 12.29 0.03
N ILE A 85 13.42 13.06 -1.03
CA ILE A 85 14.65 12.88 -1.81
C ILE A 85 15.92 13.24 -1.03
N ASP A 86 15.82 14.15 -0.06
CA ASP A 86 16.94 14.47 0.82
C ASP A 86 17.27 13.32 1.78
N ALA A 87 16.26 12.52 2.19
CA ALA A 87 16.44 11.42 3.12
C ALA A 87 16.88 10.11 2.44
N ILE A 88 16.55 9.90 1.17
CA ILE A 88 16.89 8.68 0.41
C ILE A 88 18.40 8.46 0.31
N LYS A 89 18.81 7.20 0.52
CA LYS A 89 20.20 6.74 0.46
C LYS A 89 20.36 5.60 -0.57
N PRO A 90 21.60 5.33 -1.02
CA PRO A 90 21.86 4.19 -1.88
C PRO A 90 21.37 2.87 -1.27
N GLY A 91 20.63 2.10 -2.05
CA GLY A 91 20.07 0.80 -1.65
C GLY A 91 18.72 0.87 -0.97
N ASP A 92 18.12 2.07 -0.80
CA ASP A 92 16.72 2.25 -0.41
C ASP A 92 15.78 2.02 -1.61
N TYR A 93 14.48 1.98 -1.33
CA TYR A 93 13.43 1.88 -2.33
C TYR A 93 12.51 3.11 -2.25
N LEU A 94 11.92 3.48 -3.39
CA LEU A 94 10.89 4.52 -3.46
C LEU A 94 9.64 3.97 -4.13
N VAL A 95 8.57 3.77 -3.37
CA VAL A 95 7.23 3.41 -3.88
C VAL A 95 6.47 4.67 -4.25
N ILE A 96 5.94 4.72 -5.47
CA ILE A 96 5.26 5.89 -6.03
C ILE A 96 3.85 5.49 -6.45
N GLN A 97 2.81 6.08 -5.83
CA GLN A 97 1.41 5.89 -6.22
C GLN A 97 0.60 7.17 -6.11
N PHE A 98 0.24 7.75 -7.24
CA PHE A 98 -0.68 8.88 -7.37
C PHE A 98 -1.75 8.59 -8.43
N GLY A 99 -2.76 9.47 -8.52
CA GLY A 99 -3.84 9.38 -9.50
C GLY A 99 -5.13 10.01 -8.98
N HIS A 100 -5.61 9.57 -7.80
CA HIS A 100 -6.89 9.97 -7.22
C HIS A 100 -7.12 11.49 -7.11
N ASN A 101 -6.08 12.27 -7.01
CA ASN A 101 -6.17 13.72 -6.94
C ASN A 101 -5.62 14.42 -8.18
N ASP A 102 -4.80 13.74 -8.96
CA ASP A 102 -4.25 14.23 -10.21
C ASP A 102 -5.33 14.42 -11.28
N GLU A 103 -6.32 13.54 -11.29
CA GLU A 103 -7.49 13.59 -12.20
C GLU A 103 -8.54 14.63 -11.81
N LYS A 104 -8.47 15.20 -10.59
CA LYS A 104 -9.48 16.13 -10.08
C LYS A 104 -9.29 17.55 -10.62
N GLY A 105 -10.43 18.19 -10.87
CA GLY A 105 -10.46 19.56 -11.35
C GLY A 105 -10.18 19.69 -12.85
N LYS A 106 -9.92 20.93 -13.27
CA LYS A 106 -9.59 21.29 -14.66
C LYS A 106 -8.20 21.89 -14.72
N THR A 107 -7.69 22.08 -15.93
CA THR A 107 -6.45 22.83 -16.15
C THR A 107 -6.47 24.15 -15.35
N GLY A 108 -5.47 24.31 -14.47
CA GLY A 108 -5.37 25.44 -13.53
C GLY A 108 -5.68 25.11 -12.07
N ASP A 109 -6.37 23.99 -11.77
CA ASP A 109 -6.51 23.49 -10.39
C ASP A 109 -5.13 23.16 -9.80
N LYS A 110 -5.00 23.34 -8.49
CA LYS A 110 -3.74 23.09 -7.75
C LYS A 110 -3.26 21.64 -7.84
N ARG A 111 -4.18 20.71 -8.00
CA ARG A 111 -3.93 19.28 -8.02
C ARG A 111 -3.86 18.71 -9.42
N HIS A 112 -4.66 19.27 -10.33
CA HIS A 112 -4.82 18.72 -11.67
C HIS A 112 -3.49 18.57 -12.39
N THR A 113 -3.28 17.39 -12.98
CA THR A 113 -2.21 17.07 -13.93
C THR A 113 -2.83 16.51 -15.20
N ASP A 114 -2.10 16.58 -16.28
CA ASP A 114 -2.47 15.96 -17.54
C ASP A 114 -1.73 14.60 -17.67
N PRO A 115 -2.43 13.49 -17.93
CA PRO A 115 -1.81 12.17 -17.97
C PRO A 115 -0.78 12.01 -19.10
N GLY A 116 -0.93 12.78 -20.22
CA GLY A 116 -0.01 12.75 -21.35
C GLY A 116 1.26 13.57 -21.15
N THR A 117 1.24 14.55 -20.24
CA THR A 117 2.34 15.49 -20.02
C THR A 117 2.74 15.59 -18.54
N THR A 118 2.11 16.46 -17.77
CA THR A 118 2.55 16.82 -16.41
C THR A 118 2.54 15.65 -15.43
N PHE A 119 1.58 14.72 -15.50
CA PHE A 119 1.56 13.52 -14.68
C PHE A 119 2.73 12.59 -15.03
N THR A 120 2.93 12.37 -16.32
CA THR A 120 4.07 11.60 -16.86
C THR A 120 5.41 12.18 -16.41
N ASP A 121 5.58 13.50 -16.55
CA ASP A 121 6.84 14.18 -16.21
C ASP A 121 7.13 14.14 -14.71
N ASN A 122 6.10 14.23 -13.85
CA ASN A 122 6.25 14.07 -12.42
C ASN A 122 6.77 12.67 -12.05
N TYR A 123 6.20 11.60 -12.64
CA TYR A 123 6.66 10.23 -12.42
C TYR A 123 8.10 10.02 -12.90
N ARG A 124 8.44 10.54 -14.09
CA ARG A 124 9.83 10.51 -14.60
C ARG A 124 10.80 11.19 -13.64
N MET A 125 10.42 12.37 -13.14
CA MET A 125 11.24 13.15 -12.22
C MET A 125 11.47 12.39 -10.90
N PHE A 126 10.43 11.82 -10.28
CA PHE A 126 10.56 11.02 -9.07
C PHE A 126 11.52 9.85 -9.26
N CYS A 127 11.34 9.09 -10.35
CA CYS A 127 12.17 7.93 -10.63
C CYS A 127 13.63 8.30 -10.89
N ARG A 128 13.88 9.28 -11.76
CA ARG A 128 15.24 9.70 -12.10
C ARG A 128 16.00 10.24 -10.89
N ALA A 129 15.32 11.00 -10.03
CA ALA A 129 15.93 11.52 -8.82
C ALA A 129 16.27 10.41 -7.82
N ALA A 130 15.38 9.42 -7.61
CA ALA A 130 15.66 8.27 -6.76
C ALA A 130 16.83 7.43 -7.30
N MET A 131 16.82 7.13 -8.61
CA MET A 131 17.92 6.41 -9.27
C MET A 131 19.26 7.16 -9.14
N ALA A 132 19.26 8.47 -9.28
CA ALA A 132 20.46 9.29 -9.10
C ALA A 132 21.02 9.24 -7.67
N LYS A 133 20.18 8.93 -6.67
CA LYS A 133 20.58 8.68 -5.28
C LYS A 133 20.99 7.21 -5.02
N GLY A 134 20.93 6.33 -6.05
CA GLY A 134 21.21 4.91 -5.90
C GLY A 134 20.08 4.10 -5.27
N ALA A 135 18.86 4.64 -5.24
CA ALA A 135 17.66 3.95 -4.79
C ALA A 135 16.90 3.31 -5.96
N THR A 136 16.09 2.30 -5.66
CA THR A 136 15.26 1.59 -6.64
C THR A 136 13.83 2.15 -6.59
N PRO A 137 13.34 2.86 -7.61
CA PRO A 137 11.94 3.24 -7.67
C PRO A 137 11.06 2.03 -8.04
N ILE A 138 9.90 1.92 -7.39
CA ILE A 138 8.83 0.98 -7.69
C ILE A 138 7.60 1.80 -8.04
N ILE A 139 7.20 1.76 -9.30
CA ILE A 139 6.05 2.50 -9.78
C ILE A 139 4.78 1.68 -9.58
N MET A 140 3.73 2.33 -9.09
CA MET A 140 2.37 1.81 -9.03
C MET A 140 1.40 2.78 -9.72
N ASN A 141 0.35 2.23 -10.35
CA ASN A 141 -0.83 3.00 -10.69
C ASN A 141 -1.77 3.11 -9.48
N ALA A 142 -2.81 3.94 -9.58
CA ALA A 142 -3.76 4.15 -8.50
C ALA A 142 -4.55 2.87 -8.22
N VAL A 143 -4.73 2.52 -6.93
CA VAL A 143 -5.71 1.51 -6.51
C VAL A 143 -7.10 1.94 -6.95
N VAL A 144 -8.03 0.98 -7.18
CA VAL A 144 -9.38 1.33 -7.64
C VAL A 144 -10.19 2.06 -6.57
N ARG A 145 -11.22 2.78 -7.01
CA ARG A 145 -12.37 3.10 -6.16
C ARG A 145 -13.38 1.97 -6.30
N ARG A 146 -14.01 1.59 -5.21
CA ARG A 146 -15.10 0.63 -5.23
C ARG A 146 -16.30 1.26 -5.96
N ASN A 147 -16.35 1.08 -7.27
CA ASN A 147 -17.39 1.63 -8.11
C ASN A 147 -18.03 0.55 -8.99
N PHE A 148 -19.31 0.22 -8.70
CA PHE A 148 -20.12 -0.77 -9.40
C PHE A 148 -21.32 -0.12 -10.10
N TYR A 149 -21.15 1.07 -10.64
CA TYR A 149 -22.19 1.81 -11.38
C TYR A 149 -21.57 2.81 -12.35
N SER A 150 -22.38 3.17 -13.37
CA SER A 150 -22.08 4.23 -14.33
C SER A 150 -23.23 5.25 -14.39
N LEU A 151 -23.00 6.35 -15.08
CA LEU A 151 -24.09 7.22 -15.53
C LEU A 151 -24.83 6.58 -16.72
N PRO A 152 -26.08 7.01 -17.03
CA PRO A 152 -26.86 6.46 -18.14
C PRO A 152 -26.20 6.60 -19.52
N ASP A 153 -25.32 7.59 -19.69
CA ASP A 153 -24.49 7.81 -20.89
C ASP A 153 -23.17 6.99 -20.89
N ASN A 154 -23.02 6.04 -19.94
CA ASN A 154 -21.81 5.26 -19.68
C ASN A 154 -20.60 6.08 -19.24
N SER A 155 -20.77 7.34 -18.85
CA SER A 155 -19.72 8.12 -18.24
C SER A 155 -19.35 7.56 -16.87
N VAL A 156 -18.06 7.47 -16.58
CA VAL A 156 -17.51 6.85 -15.36
C VAL A 156 -16.42 7.68 -14.68
N ASP A 157 -16.25 8.95 -15.08
CA ASP A 157 -15.31 9.80 -14.38
C ASP A 157 -15.79 10.12 -12.95
N ASP A 158 -14.84 10.13 -11.99
CA ASP A 158 -15.14 10.25 -10.57
C ASP A 158 -15.88 11.54 -10.21
N GLU A 159 -15.58 12.66 -10.88
CA GLU A 159 -16.20 13.94 -10.57
C GLU A 159 -17.68 13.96 -11.03
N SER A 160 -17.97 13.45 -12.22
CA SER A 160 -19.33 13.33 -12.75
C SER A 160 -20.17 12.38 -11.91
N LEU A 161 -19.63 11.21 -11.52
CA LEU A 161 -20.30 10.25 -10.66
C LEU A 161 -20.62 10.85 -9.27
N ARG A 162 -19.69 11.53 -8.64
CA ARG A 162 -19.90 12.19 -7.34
C ARG A 162 -20.97 13.27 -7.43
N ASN A 163 -20.94 14.09 -8.49
CA ASN A 163 -21.92 15.12 -8.71
C ASN A 163 -23.32 14.55 -8.90
N ALA A 164 -23.46 13.47 -9.66
CA ALA A 164 -24.73 12.78 -9.87
C ALA A 164 -25.28 12.21 -8.55
N ILE A 165 -24.44 11.52 -7.78
CA ILE A 165 -24.80 10.97 -6.47
C ILE A 165 -25.22 12.07 -5.48
N SER A 166 -24.48 13.18 -5.44
CA SER A 166 -24.75 14.26 -4.47
C SER A 166 -26.05 14.97 -4.76
N LYS A 167 -26.42 15.10 -6.03
CA LYS A 167 -27.63 15.82 -6.46
C LYS A 167 -28.88 14.95 -6.46
N SER A 168 -28.75 13.62 -6.33
CA SER A 168 -29.85 12.64 -6.42
C SER A 168 -30.70 12.81 -7.69
N SER A 169 -30.13 13.36 -8.76
CA SER A 169 -30.84 13.83 -9.94
C SER A 169 -30.73 12.88 -11.14
N VAL A 170 -29.93 11.83 -11.00
CA VAL A 170 -29.67 10.87 -12.08
C VAL A 170 -29.76 9.44 -11.53
N GLU A 171 -30.53 8.60 -12.21
CA GLU A 171 -30.55 7.17 -11.93
C GLU A 171 -29.23 6.53 -12.40
N LEU A 172 -28.58 5.82 -11.49
CA LEU A 172 -27.31 5.14 -11.78
C LEU A 172 -27.58 3.75 -12.39
N VAL A 173 -26.78 3.39 -13.38
CA VAL A 173 -26.81 2.04 -13.97
C VAL A 173 -25.86 1.14 -13.16
N ASN A 174 -26.44 0.16 -12.45
CA ASN A 174 -25.67 -0.79 -11.65
C ASN A 174 -24.92 -1.80 -12.53
N SER A 175 -23.78 -2.27 -12.01
CA SER A 175 -22.94 -3.29 -12.64
C SER A 175 -22.50 -4.31 -11.58
N ASP A 176 -22.40 -5.58 -11.98
CA ASP A 176 -21.88 -6.67 -11.14
C ASP A 176 -20.35 -6.71 -11.17
N THR A 177 -19.73 -5.96 -12.08
CA THR A 177 -18.26 -5.81 -12.19
C THR A 177 -17.83 -4.39 -11.90
N LEU A 178 -16.70 -4.26 -11.20
CA LEU A 178 -16.12 -2.97 -10.87
C LEU A 178 -15.72 -2.20 -12.13
N ILE A 179 -16.16 -0.96 -12.21
CA ILE A 179 -15.86 -0.04 -13.29
C ILE A 179 -14.79 0.95 -12.81
N ASP A 180 -13.60 0.93 -13.43
CA ASP A 180 -12.52 1.83 -13.08
C ASP A 180 -12.84 3.28 -13.47
N THR A 181 -12.54 4.22 -12.56
CA THR A 181 -12.86 5.65 -12.71
C THR A 181 -11.62 6.51 -13.03
N HIS A 182 -10.43 5.90 -13.14
CA HIS A 182 -9.17 6.63 -13.30
C HIS A 182 -8.78 6.96 -14.74
N GLY A 183 -9.42 6.31 -15.72
CA GLY A 183 -9.20 6.60 -17.14
C GLY A 183 -7.72 6.45 -17.56
N LEU A 184 -7.17 7.47 -18.20
CA LEU A 184 -5.79 7.46 -18.71
C LEU A 184 -4.72 7.48 -17.61
N TYR A 185 -5.05 7.90 -16.39
CA TYR A 185 -4.10 7.93 -15.26
C TYR A 185 -3.62 6.53 -14.85
N VAL A 186 -4.39 5.48 -15.15
CA VAL A 186 -3.97 4.08 -14.93
C VAL A 186 -2.81 3.67 -15.84
N ARG A 187 -2.79 4.17 -17.09
CA ARG A 187 -1.82 3.75 -18.12
C ARG A 187 -0.48 4.50 -18.05
N THR A 188 -0.50 5.72 -17.57
CA THR A 188 0.71 6.55 -17.51
C THR A 188 1.83 5.91 -16.68
N PRO A 189 1.60 5.40 -15.45
CA PRO A 189 2.64 4.82 -14.63
C PRO A 189 3.37 3.64 -15.30
N VAL A 190 2.65 2.73 -15.97
CA VAL A 190 3.27 1.60 -16.65
C VAL A 190 4.11 2.04 -17.84
N ASN A 191 3.71 3.10 -18.56
CA ASN A 191 4.49 3.61 -19.68
C ASN A 191 5.83 4.19 -19.20
N VAL A 192 5.82 4.96 -18.09
CA VAL A 192 7.05 5.50 -17.48
C VAL A 192 7.94 4.36 -16.95
N ALA A 193 7.35 3.33 -16.33
CA ALA A 193 8.11 2.19 -15.84
C ALA A 193 8.84 1.46 -16.97
N ARG A 194 8.17 1.24 -18.10
CA ARG A 194 8.77 0.64 -19.30
C ARG A 194 9.87 1.53 -19.90
N GLU A 195 9.63 2.83 -20.01
CA GLU A 195 10.59 3.80 -20.52
C GLU A 195 11.89 3.78 -19.70
N LEU A 196 11.76 3.81 -18.39
CA LEU A 196 12.90 3.90 -17.47
C LEU A 196 13.45 2.51 -17.05
N ARG A 197 12.79 1.42 -17.45
CA ARG A 197 13.12 0.04 -17.07
C ARG A 197 13.19 -0.16 -15.56
N VAL A 198 12.20 0.38 -14.86
CA VAL A 198 12.07 0.26 -13.40
C VAL A 198 10.92 -0.70 -13.04
N PRO A 199 10.95 -1.32 -11.85
CA PRO A 199 9.88 -2.16 -11.35
C PRO A 199 8.51 -1.49 -11.40
N TYR A 200 7.49 -2.26 -11.78
CA TYR A 200 6.11 -1.83 -11.84
C TYR A 200 5.17 -2.82 -11.16
N VAL A 201 4.22 -2.30 -10.41
CA VAL A 201 3.13 -3.05 -9.79
C VAL A 201 1.79 -2.50 -10.29
N ASP A 202 0.96 -3.34 -10.87
CA ASP A 202 -0.39 -2.98 -11.32
C ASP A 202 -1.38 -2.99 -10.15
N ALA A 203 -1.26 -2.00 -9.26
CA ALA A 203 -2.11 -1.88 -8.08
C ALA A 203 -3.59 -1.72 -8.44
N ASN A 204 -3.89 -1.07 -9.57
CA ASN A 204 -5.26 -0.95 -10.09
C ASN A 204 -5.85 -2.32 -10.42
N LYS A 205 -5.15 -3.11 -11.21
CA LYS A 205 -5.62 -4.47 -11.57
C LYS A 205 -5.78 -5.35 -10.34
N ILE A 206 -4.80 -5.35 -9.43
CA ILE A 206 -4.80 -6.18 -8.22
C ILE A 206 -6.02 -5.85 -7.35
N THR A 207 -6.28 -4.56 -7.10
CA THR A 207 -7.41 -4.15 -6.28
C THR A 207 -8.75 -4.31 -7.01
N LYS A 208 -8.80 -4.15 -8.34
CA LYS A 208 -9.97 -4.46 -9.15
C LYS A 208 -10.33 -5.95 -9.10
N ASP A 209 -9.34 -6.82 -9.23
CA ASP A 209 -9.55 -8.27 -9.16
C ASP A 209 -10.02 -8.71 -7.77
N LEU A 210 -9.44 -8.13 -6.71
CA LEU A 210 -9.87 -8.35 -5.33
C LEU A 210 -11.36 -8.00 -5.15
N GLU A 211 -11.76 -6.80 -5.56
CA GLU A 211 -13.13 -6.32 -5.34
C GLU A 211 -14.15 -7.06 -6.19
N ASN A 212 -13.80 -7.41 -7.43
CA ASN A 212 -14.63 -8.26 -8.28
C ASN A 212 -14.78 -9.67 -7.69
N GLY A 213 -13.72 -10.25 -7.16
CA GLY A 213 -13.76 -11.56 -6.51
C GLY A 213 -14.61 -11.58 -5.24
N MET A 214 -14.64 -10.46 -4.49
CA MET A 214 -15.51 -10.30 -3.33
C MET A 214 -16.97 -10.00 -3.72
N GLY A 215 -17.18 -9.39 -4.87
CA GLY A 215 -18.49 -8.93 -5.35
C GLY A 215 -18.99 -7.67 -4.64
N VAL A 216 -20.14 -7.15 -5.13
CA VAL A 216 -20.70 -5.86 -4.73
C VAL A 216 -20.87 -5.71 -3.22
N GLU A 217 -21.42 -6.74 -2.54
CA GLU A 217 -21.70 -6.60 -1.11
C GLU A 217 -20.48 -6.81 -0.22
N LYS A 218 -19.69 -7.85 -0.45
CA LYS A 218 -18.55 -8.17 0.43
C LYS A 218 -17.41 -7.16 0.30
N SER A 219 -17.19 -6.58 -0.88
CA SER A 219 -16.16 -5.55 -1.08
C SER A 219 -16.40 -4.29 -0.24
N ARG A 220 -17.61 -4.07 0.29
CA ARG A 220 -17.92 -3.00 1.25
C ARG A 220 -17.06 -3.08 2.52
N LEU A 221 -16.66 -4.28 2.93
CA LEU A 221 -15.82 -4.50 4.12
C LEU A 221 -14.42 -3.87 3.98
N LEU A 222 -13.95 -3.71 2.76
CA LEU A 222 -12.64 -3.09 2.51
C LEU A 222 -12.66 -1.57 2.73
N HIS A 223 -13.82 -0.90 2.59
CA HIS A 223 -13.93 0.55 2.51
C HIS A 223 -14.71 1.18 3.66
N MET A 224 -14.48 2.48 3.87
CA MET A 224 -15.12 3.28 4.92
C MET A 224 -16.60 3.61 4.65
N ILE A 225 -17.27 2.82 3.82
CA ILE A 225 -18.65 3.08 3.35
C ILE A 225 -19.64 3.21 4.52
N SER A 226 -19.49 2.38 5.55
CA SER A 226 -20.37 2.40 6.73
C SER A 226 -19.97 3.40 7.81
N ALA A 227 -18.73 3.91 7.76
CA ALA A 227 -18.18 4.80 8.78
C ALA A 227 -18.40 6.29 8.48
N VAL A 228 -18.70 6.65 7.24
CA VAL A 228 -18.97 8.03 6.86
C VAL A 228 -20.47 8.34 6.88
N LYS A 229 -20.79 9.58 7.24
CA LYS A 229 -22.12 10.09 7.54
C LYS A 229 -23.23 9.82 6.49
N ASN A 230 -22.89 9.43 5.27
CA ASN A 230 -23.81 9.13 4.19
C ASN A 230 -23.51 7.79 3.47
N GLY A 231 -22.66 6.91 4.05
CA GLY A 231 -22.33 5.63 3.45
C GLY A 231 -21.69 5.71 2.06
N LYS A 232 -20.99 6.80 1.73
CA LYS A 232 -20.54 7.10 0.37
C LYS A 232 -19.04 7.08 0.14
N ASP A 233 -18.22 6.71 1.14
CA ASP A 233 -16.76 6.61 0.94
C ASP A 233 -16.40 5.26 0.33
N ASN A 234 -16.29 5.24 -0.98
CA ASN A 234 -15.89 4.09 -1.78
C ASN A 234 -14.39 4.07 -2.13
N THR A 235 -13.59 4.91 -1.49
CA THR A 235 -12.19 5.15 -1.83
C THR A 235 -11.25 4.76 -0.70
N HIS A 236 -11.57 5.19 0.54
CA HIS A 236 -10.68 4.96 1.69
C HIS A 236 -10.94 3.62 2.34
N TYR A 237 -9.87 3.00 2.82
CA TYR A 237 -9.91 1.66 3.41
C TYR A 237 -10.19 1.67 4.92
N THR A 238 -10.88 0.62 5.38
CA THR A 238 -10.92 0.22 6.78
C THR A 238 -9.57 -0.36 7.21
N ILE A 239 -9.38 -0.64 8.52
CA ILE A 239 -8.22 -1.41 9.02
C ILE A 239 -8.09 -2.73 8.25
N TYR A 240 -9.20 -3.47 8.09
CA TYR A 240 -9.24 -4.73 7.35
C TYR A 240 -8.85 -4.53 5.88
N GLY A 241 -9.47 -3.56 5.20
CA GLY A 241 -9.19 -3.29 3.79
C GLY A 241 -7.75 -2.88 3.53
N ALA A 242 -7.18 -2.01 4.37
CA ALA A 242 -5.79 -1.59 4.26
C ALA A 242 -4.82 -2.76 4.45
N HIS A 243 -5.12 -3.66 5.40
CA HIS A 243 -4.31 -4.85 5.65
C HIS A 243 -4.36 -5.83 4.45
N VAL A 244 -5.55 -6.13 3.93
CA VAL A 244 -5.72 -7.04 2.78
C VAL A 244 -5.02 -6.48 1.55
N VAL A 245 -5.21 -5.19 1.24
CA VAL A 245 -4.58 -4.55 0.08
C VAL A 245 -3.06 -4.47 0.24
N ALA A 246 -2.55 -4.13 1.43
CA ALA A 246 -1.10 -4.11 1.69
C ALA A 246 -0.47 -5.49 1.49
N GLY A 247 -1.12 -6.57 1.94
CA GLY A 247 -0.65 -7.94 1.73
C GLY A 247 -0.51 -8.31 0.26
N LEU A 248 -1.52 -8.00 -0.56
CA LEU A 248 -1.46 -8.24 -2.00
C LEU A 248 -0.39 -7.39 -2.71
N LEU A 249 -0.26 -6.13 -2.30
CA LEU A 249 0.71 -5.23 -2.93
C LEU A 249 2.15 -5.55 -2.53
N VAL A 250 2.41 -6.02 -1.29
CA VAL A 250 3.76 -6.45 -0.91
C VAL A 250 4.23 -7.67 -1.69
N ASP A 251 3.32 -8.63 -1.95
CA ASP A 251 3.63 -9.78 -2.80
C ASP A 251 3.97 -9.35 -4.22
N ALA A 252 3.16 -8.45 -4.81
CA ALA A 252 3.43 -7.92 -6.12
C ALA A 252 4.73 -7.08 -6.18
N MET A 253 5.06 -6.35 -5.10
CA MET A 253 6.36 -5.68 -4.98
C MET A 253 7.51 -6.68 -4.96
N ALA A 254 7.38 -7.78 -4.23
CA ALA A 254 8.40 -8.84 -4.15
C ALA A 254 8.54 -9.62 -5.47
N GLU A 255 7.47 -9.70 -6.28
CA GLU A 255 7.55 -10.25 -7.64
C GLU A 255 8.28 -9.27 -8.59
N ALA A 256 7.97 -7.97 -8.50
CA ALA A 256 8.63 -6.94 -9.31
C ALA A 256 10.09 -6.67 -8.89
N CYS A 257 10.41 -6.88 -7.61
CA CYS A 257 11.73 -6.72 -7.00
C CYS A 257 12.07 -7.97 -6.17
N PRO A 258 12.61 -9.04 -6.77
CA PRO A 258 12.89 -10.29 -6.08
C PRO A 258 13.81 -10.19 -4.86
N GLU A 259 14.61 -9.13 -4.78
CA GLU A 259 15.47 -8.82 -3.63
C GLU A 259 14.66 -8.53 -2.36
N LEU A 260 13.38 -8.18 -2.47
CA LEU A 260 12.49 -7.95 -1.33
C LEU A 260 11.95 -9.26 -0.74
N LYS A 261 11.88 -10.36 -1.51
CA LYS A 261 11.29 -11.65 -1.07
C LYS A 261 11.79 -12.15 0.28
N PRO A 262 13.10 -12.12 0.61
CA PRO A 262 13.60 -12.59 1.89
C PRO A 262 13.07 -11.82 3.11
N TYR A 263 12.59 -10.60 2.90
CA TYR A 263 12.14 -9.69 3.95
C TYR A 263 10.62 -9.70 4.13
N VAL A 264 9.85 -10.27 3.19
CA VAL A 264 8.38 -10.32 3.27
C VAL A 264 7.93 -11.37 4.28
N ARG A 265 6.92 -11.02 5.08
CA ARG A 265 6.26 -11.87 6.07
C ARG A 265 4.75 -11.68 6.01
N HIS A 266 4.02 -12.76 6.28
CA HIS A 266 2.56 -12.74 6.35
C HIS A 266 2.12 -13.28 7.72
N TYR A 267 1.28 -12.51 8.39
CA TYR A 267 0.65 -12.88 9.64
C TYR A 267 -0.81 -12.41 9.63
N ASP A 268 -1.71 -13.26 10.12
CA ASP A 268 -3.13 -12.90 10.27
C ASP A 268 -3.33 -11.88 11.41
N TYR A 269 -2.43 -11.88 12.39
CA TYR A 269 -2.50 -11.05 13.58
C TYR A 269 -1.22 -10.23 13.71
N ILE A 270 -1.33 -8.94 13.40
CA ILE A 270 -0.21 -8.00 13.50
C ILE A 270 -0.58 -6.89 14.49
N VAL A 271 0.21 -6.78 15.55
CA VAL A 271 0.00 -5.81 16.64
C VAL A 271 0.93 -4.62 16.48
N SER A 272 0.37 -3.42 16.50
CA SER A 272 1.11 -2.17 16.45
C SER A 272 0.40 -1.07 17.26
N ALA A 273 1.09 -0.48 18.21
CA ALA A 273 0.60 0.68 18.95
C ALA A 273 0.41 1.92 18.06
N LYS A 274 1.14 1.96 16.93
CA LYS A 274 1.08 3.03 15.94
C LYS A 274 0.02 2.80 14.86
N GLY A 275 -0.66 1.64 14.88
CA GLY A 275 -1.70 1.30 13.90
C GLY A 275 -1.16 0.78 12.56
N PHE A 276 0.08 0.32 12.50
CA PHE A 276 0.70 -0.32 11.33
C PHE A 276 0.28 -1.79 11.16
N GLY A 277 -0.40 -2.35 12.17
CA GLY A 277 -1.00 -3.68 12.14
C GLY A 277 -2.53 -3.61 12.10
N ASN A 278 -3.14 -4.78 12.11
CA ASN A 278 -4.60 -4.92 12.18
C ASN A 278 -5.15 -4.96 13.62
N TYR A 279 -4.27 -4.99 14.64
CA TYR A 279 -4.63 -4.90 16.05
C TYR A 279 -3.85 -3.79 16.75
N LEU A 280 -4.55 -3.00 17.56
CA LEU A 280 -3.95 -1.90 18.34
C LEU A 280 -3.44 -2.32 19.71
N THR A 281 -3.81 -3.52 20.19
CA THR A 281 -3.33 -4.08 21.46
C THR A 281 -3.04 -5.57 21.34
N LEU A 282 -2.07 -6.05 22.13
CA LEU A 282 -1.69 -7.45 22.13
C LEU A 282 -2.83 -8.34 22.63
N GLN A 283 -3.58 -7.90 23.66
CA GLN A 283 -4.73 -8.65 24.16
C GLN A 283 -5.83 -8.78 23.13
N ALA A 284 -6.14 -7.70 22.36
CA ALA A 284 -7.15 -7.76 21.31
C ALA A 284 -6.79 -8.78 20.21
N ALA A 285 -5.51 -8.90 19.87
CA ALA A 285 -5.06 -9.93 18.92
C ALA A 285 -5.22 -11.34 19.49
N VAL A 286 -4.89 -11.56 20.77
CA VAL A 286 -5.11 -12.84 21.47
C VAL A 286 -6.60 -13.21 21.51
N ASP A 287 -7.45 -12.25 21.84
CA ASP A 287 -8.91 -12.45 21.94
C ASP A 287 -9.52 -12.82 20.58
N ALA A 288 -8.99 -12.24 19.49
CA ALA A 288 -9.47 -12.49 18.13
C ALA A 288 -9.09 -13.88 17.58
N VAL A 289 -8.09 -14.55 18.14
CA VAL A 289 -7.77 -15.93 17.73
C VAL A 289 -8.93 -16.85 18.12
N PRO A 290 -9.49 -17.67 17.20
CA PRO A 290 -10.58 -18.59 17.52
C PRO A 290 -10.20 -19.62 18.60
N ASP A 291 -11.20 -20.07 19.37
CA ASP A 291 -11.01 -21.14 20.34
C ASP A 291 -10.56 -22.44 19.65
N GLY A 292 -9.58 -23.09 20.24
CA GLY A 292 -8.97 -24.32 19.70
C GLY A 292 -7.98 -24.10 18.56
N ALA A 293 -7.82 -22.86 18.07
CA ALA A 293 -6.90 -22.58 16.97
C ALA A 293 -5.44 -22.42 17.42
N GLU A 294 -4.53 -22.65 16.45
CA GLU A 294 -3.12 -22.29 16.55
C GLU A 294 -2.89 -21.01 15.75
N ALA A 295 -2.15 -20.06 16.32
CA ALA A 295 -1.87 -18.79 15.64
C ALA A 295 -0.47 -18.25 15.99
N VAL A 296 0.08 -17.45 15.08
CA VAL A 296 1.25 -16.62 15.33
C VAL A 296 0.81 -15.16 15.33
N ILE A 297 1.08 -14.46 16.43
CA ILE A 297 0.85 -13.03 16.57
C ILE A 297 2.19 -12.31 16.37
N SER A 298 2.28 -11.45 15.38
CA SER A 298 3.44 -10.59 15.14
C SER A 298 3.27 -9.25 15.84
N VAL A 299 4.24 -8.86 16.67
CA VAL A 299 4.25 -7.58 17.40
C VAL A 299 5.38 -6.72 16.85
N ILE A 300 5.05 -5.62 16.19
CA ILE A 300 6.03 -4.86 15.40
C ILE A 300 6.48 -3.55 16.05
N ASP A 301 5.78 -3.06 17.05
CA ASP A 301 6.17 -1.91 17.85
C ASP A 301 5.47 -1.89 19.22
N GLY A 302 5.86 -0.96 20.10
CA GLY A 302 5.19 -0.68 21.36
C GLY A 302 5.78 -1.41 22.56
N GLU A 303 5.18 -1.08 23.73
CA GLU A 303 5.42 -1.73 25.02
C GLU A 303 4.10 -2.32 25.50
N TRP A 304 4.12 -3.59 25.89
CA TRP A 304 2.90 -4.35 26.17
C TRP A 304 2.98 -5.05 27.49
N GLU A 305 1.84 -5.13 28.18
CA GLU A 305 1.66 -6.05 29.30
C GLU A 305 1.58 -7.48 28.72
N LYS A 306 2.00 -8.48 29.54
CA LYS A 306 1.84 -9.88 29.18
C LYS A 306 0.35 -10.19 28.97
N PRO A 307 -0.04 -10.73 27.80
CA PRO A 307 -1.43 -11.01 27.52
C PRO A 307 -1.90 -12.25 28.30
N GLN A 308 -3.20 -12.28 28.60
CA GLN A 308 -3.85 -13.48 29.11
C GLN A 308 -4.21 -14.38 27.93
N ILE A 309 -3.55 -15.54 27.83
CA ILE A 309 -3.81 -16.52 26.77
C ILE A 309 -4.68 -17.63 27.34
N PRO A 310 -5.92 -17.83 26.85
CA PRO A 310 -6.78 -18.94 27.25
C PRO A 310 -6.13 -20.30 26.97
N ALA A 311 -6.31 -21.27 27.86
CA ALA A 311 -5.67 -22.58 27.78
C ALA A 311 -6.07 -23.39 26.52
N ASN A 312 -7.20 -23.05 25.89
CA ASN A 312 -7.71 -23.66 24.68
C ASN A 312 -7.15 -23.03 23.38
N LYS A 313 -6.28 -22.02 23.47
CA LYS A 313 -5.63 -21.37 22.31
C LYS A 313 -4.13 -21.66 22.33
N LYS A 314 -3.57 -22.03 21.19
CA LYS A 314 -2.13 -22.23 21.02
C LYS A 314 -1.54 -21.03 20.27
N ILE A 315 -1.05 -20.04 21.01
CA ILE A 315 -0.56 -18.78 20.47
C ILE A 315 0.96 -18.70 20.63
N LYS A 316 1.66 -18.49 19.52
CA LYS A 316 3.07 -18.08 19.49
C LYS A 316 3.12 -16.58 19.27
N ILE A 317 3.88 -15.86 20.09
CA ILE A 317 4.14 -14.43 19.90
C ILE A 317 5.54 -14.26 19.31
N GLU A 318 5.60 -13.65 18.13
CA GLU A 318 6.84 -13.19 17.50
C GLU A 318 6.87 -11.66 17.60
N LYS A 319 8.06 -11.09 17.83
CA LYS A 319 8.17 -9.65 18.02
C LYS A 319 9.45 -9.11 17.42
N TYR A 320 9.43 -7.84 16.99
CA TYR A 320 10.64 -7.13 16.64
C TYR A 320 11.54 -6.95 17.88
N SER A 321 12.82 -6.80 17.65
CA SER A 321 13.81 -6.64 18.73
C SER A 321 13.55 -5.40 19.59
N SER A 322 12.95 -4.35 19.01
CA SER A 322 12.59 -3.11 19.70
C SER A 322 11.34 -3.21 20.59
N VAL A 323 10.57 -4.30 20.51
CA VAL A 323 9.32 -4.49 21.26
C VAL A 323 9.61 -5.02 22.67
N THR A 324 8.96 -4.40 23.66
CA THR A 324 8.98 -4.86 25.04
C THR A 324 7.63 -5.50 25.43
N ILE A 325 7.67 -6.72 25.96
CA ILE A 325 6.53 -7.36 26.62
C ILE A 325 6.95 -7.60 28.06
N LYS A 326 6.23 -6.97 29.02
CA LYS A 326 6.50 -7.13 30.46
C LYS A 326 6.24 -8.56 30.90
N LYS A 327 6.95 -9.00 31.94
CA LYS A 327 6.87 -10.37 32.45
C LYS A 327 5.61 -10.62 33.26
#